data_4f62e5381fc8b45883fa2b68f48d5d3b
#
_entry.id   4f62e5381fc8b45883fa2b68f48d5d3b
#
_cell.length_a   1.000
_cell.length_b   1.000
_cell.length_c   1.000
_cell.angle_alpha   90.00
_cell.angle_beta   90.00
_cell.angle_gamma   90.00
#
_symmetry.space_group_name_H-M   'P 1'
#
loop_
_entity.id
_entity.type
_entity.pdbx_description
1 polymer ?
#
loop_
_entity_poly.entity_id
_entity_poly.type
_entity_poly.pdbx_seq_one_letter_code
_entity_poly.pdbx_strand_id
1 'polypeptide(L)'
;MNAVLPLLAGDTAHQYATLLRPYALILIAAFVVVNGALLLAAVAFRDRPGRVLRPARPHHRVTGVYVGVLVVLAAMLATLAVRSEDRVDAAATHPAFTITVIASQWRWTFVYPDGRHSPTLVAPVDRDIRFRLRSRDVLHSMYIPAERFKRYAFPDRWNTFDLQFGRIGTFLGECAQFCGWNHAYMRFTVRVLDDAGYAAWSTGGAL
;
A
#
# COMPACT_ATOMS: atom_id res chain seq x y z
N MET A 1 -28.96 -2.41 5.56
CA MET A 1 -28.37 -3.67 5.07
C MET A 1 -27.22 -3.30 4.18
N ASN A 2 -26.01 -3.14 4.74
CA ASN A 2 -24.81 -2.82 3.96
C ASN A 2 -24.34 -4.12 3.33
N ALA A 3 -24.58 -4.27 2.03
CA ALA A 3 -23.93 -5.29 1.25
C ALA A 3 -22.42 -5.06 1.34
N VAL A 4 -21.72 -5.93 2.06
CA VAL A 4 -20.28 -6.05 1.97
C VAL A 4 -20.02 -6.54 0.54
N LEU A 5 -19.76 -5.61 -0.39
CA LEU A 5 -19.21 -6.00 -1.68
C LEU A 5 -17.97 -6.85 -1.39
N PRO A 6 -17.83 -8.03 -2.03
CA PRO A 6 -16.58 -8.77 -1.92
C PRO A 6 -15.47 -7.82 -2.39
N LEU A 7 -14.50 -7.59 -1.51
CA LEU A 7 -13.29 -6.86 -1.83
C LEU A 7 -12.64 -7.62 -2.99
N LEU A 8 -12.70 -7.04 -4.17
CA LEU A 8 -12.09 -7.61 -5.36
C LEU A 8 -10.58 -7.69 -5.12
N ALA A 9 -9.99 -8.84 -5.36
CA ALA A 9 -8.55 -9.00 -5.31
C ALA A 9 -7.95 -7.99 -6.30
N GLY A 10 -7.02 -7.13 -5.82
CA GLY A 10 -6.38 -6.13 -6.68
C GLY A 10 -6.80 -4.67 -6.48
N ASP A 11 -7.94 -4.37 -5.82
CA ASP A 11 -8.30 -3.00 -5.44
C ASP A 11 -7.54 -2.53 -4.20
N THR A 12 -6.28 -2.17 -4.38
CA THR A 12 -5.39 -1.74 -3.30
C THR A 12 -5.80 -0.39 -2.70
N ALA A 13 -6.36 0.53 -3.49
CA ALA A 13 -6.78 1.85 -3.02
C ALA A 13 -7.94 1.74 -2.02
N HIS A 14 -8.94 0.92 -2.32
CA HIS A 14 -10.08 0.67 -1.44
C HIS A 14 -9.66 -0.08 -0.18
N GLN A 15 -8.85 -1.11 -0.31
CA GLN A 15 -8.32 -1.88 0.83
C GLN A 15 -7.52 -0.97 1.79
N TYR A 16 -6.69 -0.09 1.26
CA TYR A 16 -5.94 0.90 2.07
C TYR A 16 -6.88 1.84 2.83
N ALA A 17 -7.93 2.34 2.17
CA ALA A 17 -8.91 3.25 2.79
C ALA A 17 -9.68 2.57 3.93
N THR A 18 -10.05 1.29 3.78
CA THR A 18 -10.77 0.53 4.82
C THR A 18 -9.91 0.22 6.03
N LEU A 19 -8.59 0.02 5.83
CA LEU A 19 -7.65 -0.22 6.92
C LEU A 19 -7.25 1.08 7.65
N LEU A 20 -7.14 2.21 6.94
CA LEU A 20 -6.65 3.46 7.51
C LEU A 20 -7.53 3.94 8.68
N ARG A 21 -8.86 3.80 8.56
CA ARG A 21 -9.81 4.27 9.59
C ARG A 21 -9.60 3.62 10.95
N PRO A 22 -9.62 2.28 11.11
CA PRO A 22 -9.41 1.65 12.41
C PRO A 22 -8.03 1.94 12.99
N TYR A 23 -6.97 1.97 12.17
CA TYR A 23 -5.63 2.34 12.63
C TYR A 23 -5.58 3.78 13.14
N ALA A 24 -6.17 4.73 12.41
CA ALA A 24 -6.21 6.13 12.81
C ALA A 24 -6.96 6.31 14.15
N LEU A 25 -8.08 5.64 14.34
CA LEU A 25 -8.82 5.70 15.59
C LEU A 25 -8.03 5.15 16.78
N ILE A 26 -7.33 4.01 16.60
CA ILE A 26 -6.46 3.42 17.63
C ILE A 26 -5.32 4.38 17.98
N LEU A 27 -4.65 4.96 16.97
CA LEU A 27 -3.55 5.90 17.16
C LEU A 27 -4.02 7.18 17.88
N ILE A 28 -5.17 7.74 17.50
CA ILE A 28 -5.74 8.93 18.15
C ILE A 28 -6.10 8.60 19.61
N ALA A 29 -6.74 7.48 19.87
CA ALA A 29 -7.06 7.05 21.24
C ALA A 29 -5.82 6.88 22.09
N ALA A 30 -4.78 6.20 21.59
CA ALA A 30 -3.51 6.03 22.26
C ALA A 30 -2.82 7.38 22.53
N PHE A 31 -2.80 8.28 21.54
CA PHE A 31 -2.25 9.64 21.68
C PHE A 31 -2.96 10.43 22.79
N VAL A 32 -4.29 10.43 22.80
CA VAL A 32 -5.10 11.14 23.81
C VAL A 32 -4.83 10.58 25.21
N VAL A 33 -4.81 9.25 25.38
CA VAL A 33 -4.57 8.60 26.66
C VAL A 33 -3.17 8.92 27.19
N VAL A 34 -2.14 8.77 26.35
CA VAL A 34 -0.74 9.01 26.75
C VAL A 34 -0.52 10.48 27.10
N ASN A 35 -0.94 11.39 26.23
CA ASN A 35 -0.77 12.83 26.49
C ASN A 35 -1.61 13.31 27.67
N GLY A 36 -2.83 12.80 27.81
CA GLY A 36 -3.67 13.07 28.98
C GLY A 36 -3.02 12.62 30.28
N ALA A 37 -2.46 11.43 30.33
CA ALA A 37 -1.73 10.92 31.47
C ALA A 37 -0.47 11.75 31.80
N LEU A 38 0.28 12.17 30.79
CA LEU A 38 1.45 13.04 30.94
C LEU A 38 1.07 14.41 31.49
N LEU A 39 0.00 15.03 30.97
CA LEU A 39 -0.51 16.32 31.46
C LEU A 39 -0.99 16.21 32.90
N LEU A 40 -1.76 15.16 33.21
CA LEU A 40 -2.21 14.89 34.57
C LEU A 40 -1.03 14.70 35.52
N ALA A 41 0.00 13.95 35.10
CA ALA A 41 1.22 13.75 35.89
C ALA A 41 1.97 15.09 36.09
N ALA A 42 2.13 15.90 35.04
CA ALA A 42 2.78 17.20 35.13
C ALA A 42 2.08 18.15 36.11
N VAL A 43 0.75 18.13 36.13
CA VAL A 43 -0.05 18.95 37.08
C VAL A 43 -0.03 18.36 38.48
N ALA A 44 -0.23 17.04 38.63
CA ALA A 44 -0.32 16.37 39.95
C ALA A 44 1.03 16.33 40.69
N PHE A 45 2.13 16.18 39.94
CA PHE A 45 3.49 16.07 40.48
C PHE A 45 4.30 17.38 40.37
N ARG A 46 3.64 18.49 40.04
CA ARG A 46 4.28 19.81 40.04
C ARG A 46 4.92 20.11 41.38
N ASP A 47 6.18 20.60 41.36
CA ASP A 47 6.91 20.97 42.55
C ASP A 47 6.14 22.02 43.36
N ARG A 48 5.97 21.71 44.65
CA ARG A 48 5.40 22.61 45.65
C ARG A 48 6.42 22.85 46.74
N PRO A 49 6.66 24.08 47.17
CA PRO A 49 7.56 24.38 48.28
C PRO A 49 7.18 23.56 49.53
N GLY A 50 8.16 22.86 50.11
CA GLY A 50 7.95 22.06 51.32
C GLY A 50 7.48 20.61 51.10
N ARG A 51 7.36 20.12 49.88
CA ARG A 51 7.00 18.72 49.62
C ARG A 51 8.22 17.81 49.78
N VAL A 52 8.24 16.98 50.80
CA VAL A 52 9.24 15.94 50.96
C VAL A 52 8.93 14.80 50.00
N LEU A 53 9.86 14.54 49.06
CA LEU A 53 9.74 13.43 48.12
C LEU A 53 9.96 12.11 48.89
N ARG A 54 8.95 11.28 48.97
CA ARG A 54 9.07 9.92 49.46
C ARG A 54 9.58 9.01 48.36
N PRO A 55 10.48 8.05 48.62
CA PRO A 55 10.93 7.11 47.62
C PRO A 55 9.73 6.34 47.05
N ALA A 56 9.62 6.31 45.70
CA ALA A 56 8.53 5.62 45.00
C ALA A 56 8.61 4.11 45.30
N ARG A 57 7.53 3.52 45.75
CA ARG A 57 7.45 2.07 45.88
C ARG A 57 7.14 1.49 44.47
N PRO A 58 7.88 0.45 44.04
CA PRO A 58 7.61 -0.17 42.76
C PRO A 58 6.22 -0.80 42.73
N HIS A 59 5.40 -0.40 41.78
CA HIS A 59 4.04 -0.91 41.61
C HIS A 59 4.01 -2.03 40.54
N HIS A 60 4.68 -3.16 40.86
CA HIS A 60 4.84 -4.27 39.91
C HIS A 60 3.52 -4.75 39.26
N ARG A 61 2.40 -4.71 40.01
CA ARG A 61 1.09 -5.08 39.45
C ARG A 61 0.62 -4.09 38.39
N VAL A 62 0.75 -2.79 38.63
CA VAL A 62 0.39 -1.75 37.66
C VAL A 62 1.27 -1.83 36.43
N THR A 63 2.58 -1.98 36.62
CA THR A 63 3.52 -2.17 35.51
C THR A 63 3.21 -3.45 34.73
N GLY A 64 2.89 -4.55 35.42
CA GLY A 64 2.53 -5.81 34.77
C GLY A 64 1.25 -5.71 33.92
N VAL A 65 0.21 -5.05 34.43
CA VAL A 65 -1.01 -4.77 33.68
C VAL A 65 -0.73 -3.90 32.46
N TYR A 66 0.02 -2.82 32.64
CA TYR A 66 0.41 -1.92 31.55
C TYR A 66 1.17 -2.66 30.44
N VAL A 67 2.19 -3.44 30.80
CA VAL A 67 2.95 -4.24 29.83
C VAL A 67 2.05 -5.28 29.15
N GLY A 68 1.18 -5.96 29.91
CA GLY A 68 0.23 -6.91 29.36
C GLY A 68 -0.71 -6.30 28.30
N VAL A 69 -1.24 -5.11 28.60
CA VAL A 69 -2.09 -4.37 27.63
C VAL A 69 -1.30 -4.01 26.37
N LEU A 70 -0.06 -3.53 26.50
CA LEU A 70 0.78 -3.22 25.34
C LEU A 70 1.09 -4.46 24.48
N VAL A 71 1.38 -5.60 25.11
CA VAL A 71 1.64 -6.86 24.40
C VAL A 71 0.40 -7.32 23.63
N VAL A 72 -0.79 -7.29 24.27
CA VAL A 72 -2.06 -7.65 23.61
C VAL A 72 -2.35 -6.73 22.44
N LEU A 73 -2.18 -5.41 22.64
CA LEU A 73 -2.38 -4.43 21.57
C LEU A 73 -1.40 -4.65 20.40
N ALA A 74 -0.13 -4.88 20.70
CA ALA A 74 0.88 -5.16 19.67
C ALA A 74 0.56 -6.45 18.89
N ALA A 75 0.16 -7.52 19.57
CA ALA A 75 -0.23 -8.77 18.95
C ALA A 75 -1.47 -8.61 18.06
N MET A 76 -2.45 -7.84 18.52
CA MET A 76 -3.65 -7.51 17.73
C MET A 76 -3.28 -6.72 16.46
N LEU A 77 -2.47 -5.67 16.57
CA LEU A 77 -2.04 -4.87 15.43
C LEU A 77 -1.20 -5.69 14.45
N ALA A 78 -0.28 -6.53 14.95
CA ALA A 78 0.50 -7.44 14.11
C ALA A 78 -0.41 -8.42 13.34
N THR A 79 -1.40 -9.00 14.02
CA THR A 79 -2.36 -9.92 13.38
C THR A 79 -3.18 -9.21 12.30
N LEU A 80 -3.62 -7.97 12.56
CA LEU A 80 -4.33 -7.17 11.57
C LEU A 80 -3.44 -6.83 10.37
N ALA A 81 -2.16 -6.50 10.61
CA ALA A 81 -1.21 -6.20 9.55
C ALA A 81 -0.98 -7.42 8.63
N VAL A 82 -0.67 -8.59 9.20
CA VAL A 82 -0.47 -9.83 8.44
C VAL A 82 -1.72 -10.17 7.60
N ARG A 83 -2.91 -10.14 8.23
CA ARG A 83 -4.16 -10.41 7.49
C ARG A 83 -4.44 -9.41 6.38
N SER A 84 -4.00 -8.16 6.52
CA SER A 84 -4.15 -7.16 5.46
C SER A 84 -3.20 -7.41 4.30
N GLU A 85 -1.98 -7.83 4.59
CA GLU A 85 -0.97 -8.18 3.59
C GLU A 85 -1.41 -9.37 2.76
N ASP A 86 -1.91 -10.43 3.41
CA ASP A 86 -2.48 -11.60 2.73
C ASP A 86 -3.62 -11.24 1.76
N ARG A 87 -4.44 -10.25 2.10
CA ARG A 87 -5.54 -9.79 1.24
C ARG A 87 -5.05 -8.97 0.04
N VAL A 88 -4.06 -8.11 0.25
CA VAL A 88 -3.47 -7.29 -0.83
C VAL A 88 -2.70 -8.17 -1.82
N ASP A 89 -2.06 -9.24 -1.34
CA ASP A 89 -1.29 -10.17 -2.16
C ASP A 89 -2.11 -11.37 -2.68
N ALA A 90 -3.41 -11.43 -2.33
CA ALA A 90 -4.30 -12.49 -2.83
C ALA A 90 -4.37 -12.44 -4.37
N ALA A 91 -3.97 -13.54 -4.99
CA ALA A 91 -4.05 -13.67 -6.43
C ALA A 91 -5.51 -13.78 -6.89
N ALA A 92 -5.87 -13.07 -7.94
CA ALA A 92 -7.17 -13.24 -8.57
C ALA A 92 -7.31 -14.67 -9.13
N THR A 93 -8.48 -15.28 -8.90
CA THR A 93 -8.74 -16.65 -9.33
C THR A 93 -8.74 -16.76 -10.86
N HIS A 94 -9.25 -15.71 -11.54
CA HIS A 94 -9.38 -15.65 -12.99
C HIS A 94 -9.01 -14.27 -13.51
N PRO A 95 -7.69 -13.95 -13.62
CA PRO A 95 -7.27 -12.68 -14.22
C PRO A 95 -7.69 -12.65 -15.68
N ALA A 96 -8.13 -11.48 -16.16
CA ALA A 96 -8.60 -11.30 -17.54
C ALA A 96 -7.47 -11.58 -18.55
N PHE A 97 -6.27 -11.13 -18.24
CA PHE A 97 -5.05 -11.37 -19.02
C PHE A 97 -3.81 -11.01 -18.21
N THR A 98 -2.63 -11.25 -18.80
CA THR A 98 -1.35 -10.95 -18.17
C THR A 98 -0.60 -9.86 -18.93
N ILE A 99 -0.12 -8.83 -18.25
CA ILE A 99 0.82 -7.83 -18.76
C ILE A 99 2.21 -8.11 -18.20
N THR A 100 3.21 -8.24 -19.07
CA THR A 100 4.59 -8.33 -18.64
C THR A 100 5.19 -6.94 -18.59
N VAL A 101 5.76 -6.57 -17.44
CA VAL A 101 6.36 -5.24 -17.22
C VAL A 101 7.86 -5.41 -17.08
N ILE A 102 8.59 -4.72 -17.94
CA ILE A 102 10.05 -4.71 -17.94
C ILE A 102 10.54 -3.32 -17.58
N ALA A 103 11.24 -3.22 -16.46
CA ALA A 103 11.97 -2.04 -16.06
C ALA A 103 13.41 -2.08 -16.58
N SER A 104 13.92 -0.96 -17.02
CA SER A 104 15.35 -0.76 -17.35
C SER A 104 15.71 0.71 -17.16
N GLN A 105 16.98 1.03 -16.98
CA GLN A 105 17.46 2.41 -16.81
C GLN A 105 17.25 3.19 -18.12
N TRP A 106 16.34 4.14 -18.22
CA TRP A 106 15.37 4.67 -17.24
C TRP A 106 14.01 4.72 -17.93
N ARG A 107 13.47 3.56 -18.27
CA ARG A 107 12.21 3.40 -19.01
C ARG A 107 11.44 2.16 -18.53
N TRP A 108 10.14 2.22 -18.78
CA TRP A 108 9.21 1.12 -18.58
C TRP A 108 8.75 0.59 -19.94
N THR A 109 8.60 -0.71 -20.04
CA THR A 109 8.03 -1.39 -21.21
C THR A 109 6.94 -2.33 -20.74
N PHE A 110 5.75 -2.14 -21.26
CA PHE A 110 4.58 -2.98 -21.02
C PHE A 110 4.38 -3.87 -22.24
N VAL A 111 4.39 -5.18 -22.03
CA VAL A 111 4.22 -6.20 -23.09
C VAL A 111 2.88 -6.88 -22.86
N TYR A 112 2.01 -6.79 -23.86
CA TYR A 112 0.66 -7.31 -23.84
C TYR A 112 0.59 -8.73 -24.41
N PRO A 113 -0.54 -9.48 -24.21
CA PRO A 113 -0.68 -10.87 -24.70
C PRO A 113 -0.55 -11.03 -26.21
N ASP A 114 -0.88 -9.99 -26.98
CA ASP A 114 -0.74 -9.92 -28.44
C ASP A 114 0.70 -9.67 -28.92
N GLY A 115 1.66 -9.56 -27.99
CA GLY A 115 3.06 -9.24 -28.27
C GLY A 115 3.36 -7.76 -28.44
N ARG A 116 2.37 -6.86 -28.31
CA ARG A 116 2.57 -5.42 -28.41
C ARG A 116 3.39 -4.88 -27.24
N HIS A 117 4.32 -4.00 -27.57
CA HIS A 117 5.12 -3.25 -26.62
C HIS A 117 4.64 -1.80 -26.55
N SER A 118 4.48 -1.27 -25.33
CA SER A 118 4.08 0.12 -25.12
C SER A 118 4.89 0.76 -23.97
N PRO A 119 5.25 2.04 -24.06
CA PRO A 119 5.78 2.79 -22.93
C PRO A 119 4.67 3.28 -21.97
N THR A 120 3.41 3.15 -22.39
CA THR A 120 2.22 3.50 -21.62
C THR A 120 1.52 2.24 -21.16
N LEU A 121 1.16 2.17 -19.90
CA LEU A 121 0.28 1.14 -19.37
C LEU A 121 -1.16 1.46 -19.74
N VAL A 122 -1.79 0.63 -20.56
CA VAL A 122 -3.20 0.74 -20.93
C VAL A 122 -3.97 -0.42 -20.33
N ALA A 123 -5.02 -0.14 -19.60
CA ALA A 123 -5.79 -1.14 -18.87
C ALA A 123 -7.29 -0.88 -18.96
N PRO A 124 -8.15 -1.91 -19.01
CA PRO A 124 -9.58 -1.76 -18.83
C PRO A 124 -9.91 -1.49 -17.36
N VAL A 125 -10.99 -0.74 -17.11
CA VAL A 125 -11.54 -0.51 -15.77
C VAL A 125 -12.20 -1.79 -15.23
N ASP A 126 -12.19 -1.97 -13.91
CA ASP A 126 -12.88 -3.04 -13.17
C ASP A 126 -12.56 -4.48 -13.65
N ARG A 127 -11.34 -4.70 -14.15
CA ARG A 127 -10.83 -6.01 -14.56
C ARG A 127 -9.59 -6.37 -13.75
N ASP A 128 -9.56 -7.59 -13.24
CA ASP A 128 -8.37 -8.16 -12.61
C ASP A 128 -7.32 -8.46 -13.67
N ILE A 129 -6.19 -7.79 -13.60
CA ILE A 129 -5.08 -7.95 -14.54
C ILE A 129 -3.89 -8.51 -13.78
N ARG A 130 -3.33 -9.60 -14.28
CA ARG A 130 -2.08 -10.15 -13.77
C ARG A 130 -0.90 -9.40 -14.34
N PHE A 131 0.01 -8.99 -13.48
CA PHE A 131 1.27 -8.37 -13.87
C PHE A 131 2.43 -9.30 -13.54
N ARG A 132 3.37 -9.41 -14.48
CA ARG A 132 4.67 -10.04 -14.25
C ARG A 132 5.74 -8.96 -14.41
N LEU A 133 6.34 -8.56 -13.31
CA LEU A 133 7.27 -7.44 -13.22
C LEU A 133 8.70 -7.94 -13.01
N ARG A 134 9.65 -7.43 -13.81
CA ARG A 134 11.08 -7.73 -13.69
C ARG A 134 11.91 -6.54 -14.16
N SER A 135 13.12 -6.44 -13.65
CA SER A 135 14.17 -5.54 -14.17
C SER A 135 15.12 -6.26 -15.12
N ARG A 136 15.71 -5.51 -16.05
CA ARG A 136 16.81 -5.98 -16.90
C ARG A 136 18.19 -5.64 -16.35
N ASP A 137 18.26 -4.72 -15.41
CA ASP A 137 19.52 -4.15 -14.91
C ASP A 137 19.54 -4.04 -13.37
N VAL A 138 19.15 -2.92 -12.80
CA VAL A 138 19.18 -2.68 -11.36
C VAL A 138 17.79 -2.82 -10.74
N LEU A 139 17.69 -2.72 -9.42
CA LEU A 139 16.42 -2.70 -8.72
C LEU A 139 15.63 -1.42 -9.07
N HIS A 140 14.38 -1.59 -9.49
CA HIS A 140 13.39 -0.53 -9.68
C HIS A 140 12.17 -0.79 -8.81
N SER A 141 11.26 0.17 -8.75
CA SER A 141 9.94 -0.02 -8.13
C SER A 141 8.87 0.70 -8.93
N MET A 142 7.92 -0.06 -9.44
CA MET A 142 6.72 0.47 -10.08
C MET A 142 5.80 1.05 -9.02
N TYR A 143 5.49 2.34 -9.12
CA TYR A 143 4.58 3.04 -8.21
C TYR A 143 3.52 3.78 -9.00
N ILE A 144 2.25 3.55 -8.64
CA ILE A 144 1.08 4.22 -9.21
C ILE A 144 0.36 4.92 -8.05
N PRO A 145 0.63 6.22 -7.83
CA PRO A 145 0.09 6.96 -6.67
C PRO A 145 -1.44 6.93 -6.58
N ALA A 146 -2.12 6.99 -7.74
CA ALA A 146 -3.58 6.98 -7.81
C ALA A 146 -4.19 5.70 -7.21
N GLU A 147 -3.49 4.57 -7.35
CA GLU A 147 -3.89 3.27 -6.82
C GLU A 147 -3.22 2.95 -5.46
N ARG A 148 -2.38 3.86 -4.94
CA ARG A 148 -1.56 3.62 -3.73
C ARG A 148 -0.78 2.31 -3.80
N PHE A 149 -0.39 1.95 -5.01
CA PHE A 149 0.19 0.66 -5.34
C PHE A 149 1.67 0.78 -5.65
N LYS A 150 2.48 -0.07 -5.02
CA LYS A 150 3.93 -0.13 -5.23
C LYS A 150 4.41 -1.57 -5.25
N ARG A 151 5.22 -1.95 -6.27
CA ARG A 151 5.89 -3.26 -6.36
C ARG A 151 7.32 -3.13 -6.90
N TYR A 152 8.22 -3.95 -6.36
CA TYR A 152 9.62 -3.98 -6.78
C TYR A 152 9.82 -4.80 -8.04
N ALA A 153 10.63 -4.28 -8.97
CA ALA A 153 11.14 -4.96 -10.15
C ALA A 153 12.57 -5.46 -9.85
N PHE A 154 12.70 -6.74 -9.58
CA PHE A 154 13.97 -7.37 -9.27
C PHE A 154 14.70 -7.81 -10.56
N PRO A 155 16.06 -7.73 -10.61
CA PRO A 155 16.82 -8.20 -11.77
C PRO A 155 16.94 -9.72 -11.84
N ASP A 156 16.87 -10.41 -10.71
CA ASP A 156 17.12 -11.85 -10.54
C ASP A 156 15.84 -12.72 -10.55
N ARG A 157 14.67 -12.12 -10.34
CA ARG A 157 13.39 -12.84 -10.25
C ARG A 157 12.20 -12.06 -10.75
N TRP A 158 11.14 -12.78 -11.09
CA TRP A 158 9.83 -12.21 -11.39
C TRP A 158 9.08 -11.87 -10.11
N ASN A 159 8.43 -10.72 -10.10
CA ASN A 159 7.43 -10.34 -9.10
C ASN A 159 6.06 -10.35 -9.79
N THR A 160 5.19 -11.26 -9.35
CA THR A 160 3.86 -11.45 -9.94
C THR A 160 2.82 -10.96 -8.96
N PHE A 161 1.87 -10.19 -9.43
CA PHE A 161 0.77 -9.63 -8.64
C PHE A 161 -0.43 -9.36 -9.54
N ASP A 162 -1.59 -9.18 -8.94
CA ASP A 162 -2.81 -8.80 -9.64
C ASP A 162 -3.19 -7.37 -9.22
N LEU A 163 -3.69 -6.57 -10.17
CA LEU A 163 -4.13 -5.20 -9.94
C LEU A 163 -5.39 -4.93 -10.76
N GLN A 164 -6.35 -4.27 -10.13
CA GLN A 164 -7.57 -3.77 -10.75
C GLN A 164 -7.58 -2.25 -10.67
N PHE A 165 -8.01 -1.59 -11.73
CA PHE A 165 -8.18 -0.15 -11.80
C PHE A 165 -9.67 0.20 -11.65
N GLY A 166 -10.05 0.84 -10.55
CA GLY A 166 -11.46 1.15 -10.27
C GLY A 166 -11.99 2.43 -10.92
N ARG A 167 -11.17 3.13 -11.74
CA ARG A 167 -11.56 4.44 -12.28
C ARG A 167 -10.94 4.70 -13.64
N ILE A 168 -11.78 5.06 -14.62
CA ILE A 168 -11.35 5.52 -15.95
C ILE A 168 -10.58 6.83 -15.83
N GLY A 169 -9.49 6.98 -16.59
CA GLY A 169 -8.70 8.20 -16.61
C GLY A 169 -7.26 7.99 -17.04
N THR A 170 -6.49 9.07 -16.93
CA THR A 170 -5.05 9.06 -17.18
C THR A 170 -4.32 9.44 -15.88
N PHE A 171 -3.41 8.57 -15.46
CA PHE A 171 -2.69 8.70 -14.22
C PHE A 171 -1.19 8.64 -14.45
N LEU A 172 -0.43 9.15 -13.50
CA LEU A 172 1.02 9.06 -13.47
C LEU A 172 1.45 7.74 -12.80
N GLY A 173 2.45 7.08 -13.40
CA GLY A 173 3.27 6.08 -12.75
C GLY A 173 4.73 6.51 -12.75
N GLU A 174 5.48 6.07 -11.74
CA GLU A 174 6.88 6.46 -11.57
C GLU A 174 7.72 5.36 -10.92
N CYS A 175 9.03 5.48 -11.03
CA CYS A 175 9.97 4.65 -10.29
C CYS A 175 10.12 5.19 -8.86
N ALA A 176 9.84 4.34 -7.86
CA ALA A 176 9.94 4.69 -6.44
C ALA A 176 11.11 3.98 -5.72
N GLN A 177 12.12 3.54 -6.46
CA GLN A 177 13.38 2.99 -5.95
C GLN A 177 14.53 3.63 -6.68
N PHE A 178 15.48 4.21 -5.96
CA PHE A 178 16.66 4.83 -6.58
C PHE A 178 17.36 3.83 -7.51
N CYS A 179 17.46 4.19 -8.77
CA CYS A 179 17.97 3.35 -9.85
C CYS A 179 19.04 4.06 -10.71
N GLY A 180 19.65 5.13 -10.20
CA GLY A 180 20.71 5.87 -10.88
C GLY A 180 20.32 7.29 -11.29
N TRP A 181 21.11 7.87 -12.19
CA TRP A 181 21.11 9.31 -12.51
C TRP A 181 19.73 9.88 -12.91
N ASN A 182 19.00 9.19 -13.82
CA ASN A 182 17.71 9.66 -14.31
C ASN A 182 16.52 9.08 -13.53
N HIS A 183 16.73 8.62 -12.30
CA HIS A 183 15.67 8.03 -11.47
C HIS A 183 14.42 8.92 -11.37
N ALA A 184 14.58 10.22 -11.14
CA ALA A 184 13.48 11.16 -10.99
C ALA A 184 12.63 11.36 -12.27
N TYR A 185 13.19 11.00 -13.44
CA TYR A 185 12.54 11.11 -14.73
C TYR A 185 12.01 9.79 -15.27
N MET A 186 12.23 8.68 -14.55
CA MET A 186 11.74 7.36 -14.93
C MET A 186 10.25 7.21 -14.62
N ARG A 187 9.43 7.83 -15.46
CA ARG A 187 7.98 7.91 -15.34
C ARG A 187 7.30 7.15 -16.48
N PHE A 188 6.03 6.85 -16.30
CA PHE A 188 5.15 6.29 -17.33
C PHE A 188 3.73 6.80 -17.14
N THR A 189 2.93 6.70 -18.21
CA THR A 189 1.51 7.02 -18.18
C THR A 189 0.70 5.76 -17.97
N VAL A 190 -0.34 5.83 -17.13
CA VAL A 190 -1.37 4.80 -16.97
C VAL A 190 -2.65 5.33 -17.58
N ARG A 191 -3.20 4.66 -18.59
CA ARG A 191 -4.51 4.98 -19.20
C ARG A 191 -5.49 3.87 -18.90
N VAL A 192 -6.48 4.21 -18.11
CA VAL A 192 -7.59 3.29 -17.80
C VAL A 192 -8.77 3.65 -18.68
N LEU A 193 -9.24 2.70 -19.46
CA LEU A 193 -10.30 2.85 -20.44
C LEU A 193 -11.51 2.00 -20.05
N ASP A 194 -12.68 2.32 -20.59
CA ASP A 194 -13.79 1.39 -20.58
C ASP A 194 -13.54 0.19 -21.52
N ASP A 195 -14.40 -0.81 -21.45
CA ASP A 195 -14.24 -2.04 -22.26
C ASP A 195 -14.19 -1.74 -23.77
N ALA A 196 -14.99 -0.79 -24.25
CA ALA A 196 -15.04 -0.41 -25.65
C ALA A 196 -13.76 0.29 -26.11
N GLY A 197 -13.28 1.25 -25.31
CA GLY A 197 -12.03 1.97 -25.58
C GLY A 197 -10.82 1.04 -25.52
N TYR A 198 -10.79 0.12 -24.55
CA TYR A 198 -9.73 -0.88 -24.47
C TYR A 198 -9.74 -1.84 -25.67
N ALA A 199 -10.92 -2.32 -26.08
CA ALA A 199 -11.07 -3.15 -27.28
C ALA A 199 -10.60 -2.44 -28.55
N ALA A 200 -10.99 -1.17 -28.76
CA ALA A 200 -10.54 -0.36 -29.88
C ALA A 200 -9.01 -0.18 -29.87
N TRP A 201 -8.43 0.12 -28.71
CA TRP A 201 -6.98 0.23 -28.58
C TRP A 201 -6.28 -1.12 -28.85
N SER A 202 -6.82 -2.22 -28.36
CA SER A 202 -6.22 -3.56 -28.52
C SER A 202 -6.21 -4.04 -29.97
N THR A 203 -7.08 -3.51 -30.81
CA THR A 203 -7.14 -3.81 -32.27
C THR A 203 -6.33 -2.84 -33.13
N GLY A 204 -5.55 -1.94 -32.54
CA GLY A 204 -4.68 -1.01 -33.26
C GLY A 204 -5.22 0.41 -33.35
N GLY A 205 -6.29 0.75 -32.65
CA GLY A 205 -6.79 2.11 -32.51
C GLY A 205 -5.75 3.03 -31.85
N ALA A 206 -5.73 4.31 -32.24
CA ALA A 206 -4.91 5.33 -31.59
C ALA A 206 -5.42 5.59 -30.15
N LEU A 207 -4.47 5.93 -29.25
CA LEU A 207 -4.78 6.37 -27.90
C LEU A 207 -5.28 7.82 -27.87
#